data_3de4185d7eacd8be8cb20eb127cb2f4c
#
_entry.id   3de4185d7eacd8be8cb20eb127cb2f4c
#
_cell.length_a   1.000
_cell.length_b   1.000
_cell.length_c   1.000
_cell.angle_alpha   90.00
_cell.angle_beta   90.00
_cell.angle_gamma   90.00
#
_symmetry.space_group_name_H-M   'P 1'
#
loop_
_entity.id
_entity.type
_entity.pdbx_description
1 polymer ?
#
loop_
_entity_poly.entity_id
_entity_poly.type
_entity_poly.pdbx_seq_one_letter_code
_entity_poly.pdbx_strand_id
1 'polypeptide(L)'
;MKNRFSGFWKTFWKKGDFFTRLSLVVMGSGCFRFGQIVKGLLYLGAEALYFWFFFGFGWKYLSHFGTLGENTQLRVWDEANQIYKRMPGDNSMLILLYSVLTLAVTAIFLYVWFLNLKSTVKLLRLREEGKPIPKFREERKTLLDERFHVTLLTAPMTTLLLFTVLPIIFMVLIAFTNFDASHQPPGKLFTWTGLTNVTDIFLGNAIKTHTFFHILAWTMVWAVLATFTNYILGMLLAVVINHRAVRLKKLWRTLFIISIAIPQFVSLLLISRALEPQGAVNVALMELGWIDSPLPFLQDPTLARVCVVVINMWIGIPYTMMAFSGVLMNIPSDLYESAEIDGAGPVRKFVSITLPYMIFVTAPATITTFVGNINNFNVIYLLTAGGPFALDYYQAGKTDLLVTWLYKLTVDQHDYALASTIGIFIFMIVSTLSLTVYNHTGAVKKEDTFQ
;
A
#
# COMPACT_ATOMS: atom_id res chain seq x y z
N MET A 1 -10.67 -11.31 -28.35
CA MET A 1 -11.06 -12.20 -27.23
C MET A 1 -12.36 -12.97 -27.47
N LYS A 2 -13.44 -12.39 -27.94
CA LYS A 2 -14.73 -13.08 -28.19
C LYS A 2 -14.63 -14.36 -29.04
N ASN A 3 -13.85 -14.36 -30.11
CA ASN A 3 -13.72 -15.55 -31.01
C ASN A 3 -12.95 -16.74 -30.39
N ARG A 4 -12.03 -16.51 -29.46
CA ARG A 4 -11.31 -17.59 -28.76
C ARG A 4 -12.19 -18.28 -27.71
N PHE A 5 -13.05 -17.52 -27.03
CA PHE A 5 -13.95 -18.03 -26.00
C PHE A 5 -15.10 -18.87 -26.62
N SER A 6 -15.69 -18.40 -27.71
CA SER A 6 -16.71 -19.17 -28.44
C SER A 6 -16.17 -20.48 -29.05
N GLY A 7 -14.91 -20.46 -29.52
CA GLY A 7 -14.23 -21.66 -30.03
C GLY A 7 -13.92 -22.70 -28.94
N PHE A 8 -13.67 -22.26 -27.69
CA PHE A 8 -13.44 -23.14 -26.53
C PHE A 8 -14.70 -23.97 -26.21
N TRP A 9 -15.83 -23.29 -25.95
CA TRP A 9 -17.08 -23.97 -25.60
C TRP A 9 -17.64 -24.81 -26.75
N LYS A 10 -17.48 -24.36 -28.01
CA LYS A 10 -17.86 -25.15 -29.18
C LYS A 10 -17.10 -26.47 -29.26
N THR A 11 -15.78 -26.46 -28.98
CA THR A 11 -14.95 -27.69 -28.92
C THR A 11 -15.41 -28.56 -27.78
N PHE A 12 -15.58 -28.00 -26.59
CA PHE A 12 -15.97 -28.73 -25.38
C PHE A 12 -17.32 -29.47 -25.56
N TRP A 13 -18.33 -28.81 -26.04
CA TRP A 13 -19.67 -29.38 -26.16
C TRP A 13 -19.88 -30.25 -27.41
N LYS A 14 -19.32 -29.85 -28.55
CA LYS A 14 -19.51 -30.60 -29.80
C LYS A 14 -18.65 -31.84 -29.94
N LYS A 15 -17.42 -31.76 -29.41
CA LYS A 15 -16.39 -32.80 -29.57
C LYS A 15 -16.03 -33.55 -28.29
N GLY A 16 -16.46 -33.05 -27.12
CA GLY A 16 -16.23 -33.68 -25.83
C GLY A 16 -17.04 -34.98 -25.65
N ASP A 17 -16.35 -36.01 -25.22
CA ASP A 17 -16.95 -37.27 -24.76
C ASP A 17 -17.55 -37.13 -23.33
N PHE A 18 -18.12 -38.22 -22.79
CA PHE A 18 -18.73 -38.24 -21.46
C PHE A 18 -17.74 -37.76 -20.38
N PHE A 19 -16.51 -38.27 -20.37
CA PHE A 19 -15.50 -37.89 -19.37
C PHE A 19 -15.06 -36.41 -19.50
N THR A 20 -14.99 -35.91 -20.72
CA THR A 20 -14.73 -34.47 -20.98
C THR A 20 -15.83 -33.60 -20.35
N ARG A 21 -17.11 -33.97 -20.55
CA ARG A 21 -18.25 -33.22 -19.97
C ARG A 21 -18.34 -33.42 -18.46
N LEU A 22 -18.03 -34.63 -17.98
CA LEU A 22 -17.96 -34.92 -16.53
C LEU A 22 -16.94 -34.02 -15.80
N SER A 23 -15.89 -33.54 -16.49
CA SER A 23 -14.89 -32.63 -15.89
C SER A 23 -15.44 -31.26 -15.47
N LEU A 24 -16.68 -30.92 -15.81
CA LEU A 24 -17.40 -29.78 -15.25
C LEU A 24 -17.76 -29.95 -13.78
N VAL A 25 -18.08 -31.18 -13.39
CA VAL A 25 -18.59 -31.53 -12.06
C VAL A 25 -17.53 -32.29 -11.26
N VAL A 26 -16.78 -33.20 -11.90
CA VAL A 26 -15.71 -33.99 -11.26
C VAL A 26 -14.40 -33.59 -11.93
N MET A 27 -13.62 -32.77 -11.25
CA MET A 27 -12.35 -32.27 -11.77
C MET A 27 -11.38 -33.42 -12.00
N GLY A 28 -10.59 -33.32 -13.06
CA GLY A 28 -9.60 -34.35 -13.42
C GLY A 28 -10.15 -35.51 -14.25
N SER A 29 -11.46 -35.72 -14.35
CA SER A 29 -12.05 -36.81 -15.15
C SER A 29 -11.61 -36.79 -16.62
N GLY A 30 -11.55 -35.60 -17.22
CA GLY A 30 -11.00 -35.43 -18.57
C GLY A 30 -9.49 -35.75 -18.67
N CYS A 31 -8.71 -35.47 -17.63
CA CYS A 31 -7.29 -35.84 -17.57
C CYS A 31 -7.09 -37.37 -17.46
N PHE A 32 -7.91 -38.06 -16.64
CA PHE A 32 -7.88 -39.51 -16.52
C PHE A 32 -8.19 -40.22 -17.86
N ARG A 33 -9.17 -39.69 -18.60
CA ARG A 33 -9.54 -40.22 -19.94
C ARG A 33 -8.35 -40.23 -20.93
N PHE A 34 -7.44 -39.29 -20.79
CA PHE A 34 -6.26 -39.12 -21.65
C PHE A 34 -4.97 -39.70 -21.00
N GLY A 35 -5.06 -40.47 -19.94
CA GLY A 35 -3.92 -41.13 -19.28
C GLY A 35 -3.06 -40.21 -18.41
N GLN A 36 -3.49 -38.97 -18.15
CA GLN A 36 -2.78 -38.03 -17.25
C GLN A 36 -3.22 -38.25 -15.79
N ILE A 37 -2.90 -39.42 -15.21
CA ILE A 37 -3.40 -39.83 -13.90
C ILE A 37 -2.98 -38.85 -12.79
N VAL A 38 -1.71 -38.50 -12.69
CA VAL A 38 -1.20 -37.60 -11.62
C VAL A 38 -1.91 -36.25 -11.66
N LYS A 39 -2.07 -35.67 -12.85
CA LYS A 39 -2.74 -34.39 -13.02
C LYS A 39 -4.24 -34.47 -12.71
N GLY A 40 -4.87 -35.59 -13.10
CA GLY A 40 -6.26 -35.86 -12.74
C GLY A 40 -6.46 -35.97 -11.22
N LEU A 41 -5.57 -36.66 -10.52
CA LEU A 41 -5.59 -36.75 -9.05
C LEU A 41 -5.35 -35.41 -8.37
N LEU A 42 -4.46 -34.55 -8.89
CA LEU A 42 -4.23 -33.22 -8.35
C LEU A 42 -5.49 -32.33 -8.46
N TYR A 43 -6.19 -32.37 -9.60
CA TYR A 43 -7.44 -31.64 -9.77
C TYR A 43 -8.56 -32.17 -8.87
N LEU A 44 -8.72 -33.50 -8.80
CA LEU A 44 -9.70 -34.13 -7.92
C LEU A 44 -9.40 -33.86 -6.44
N GLY A 45 -8.13 -33.89 -6.06
CA GLY A 45 -7.69 -33.56 -4.71
C GLY A 45 -7.99 -32.08 -4.35
N ALA A 46 -7.74 -31.16 -5.29
CA ALA A 46 -8.07 -29.75 -5.10
C ALA A 46 -9.58 -29.54 -4.91
N GLU A 47 -10.42 -30.26 -5.67
CA GLU A 47 -11.87 -30.23 -5.55
C GLU A 47 -12.34 -30.78 -4.20
N ALA A 48 -11.82 -31.92 -3.79
CA ALA A 48 -12.15 -32.56 -2.52
C ALA A 48 -11.75 -31.68 -1.32
N LEU A 49 -10.56 -31.09 -1.34
CA LEU A 49 -10.09 -30.15 -0.33
C LEU A 49 -10.94 -28.88 -0.27
N TYR A 50 -11.36 -28.34 -1.43
CA TYR A 50 -12.23 -27.19 -1.47
C TYR A 50 -13.58 -27.48 -0.84
N PHE A 51 -14.26 -28.58 -1.21
CA PHE A 51 -15.56 -28.92 -0.64
C PHE A 51 -15.48 -29.27 0.85
N TRP A 52 -14.41 -29.96 1.28
CA TRP A 52 -14.17 -30.17 2.69
C TRP A 52 -14.02 -28.87 3.48
N PHE A 53 -13.23 -27.92 2.96
CA PHE A 53 -13.10 -26.59 3.54
C PHE A 53 -14.43 -25.81 3.51
N PHE A 54 -15.10 -25.79 2.37
CA PHE A 54 -16.31 -25.01 2.16
C PHE A 54 -17.45 -25.46 3.09
N PHE A 55 -17.75 -26.75 3.13
CA PHE A 55 -18.84 -27.27 3.98
C PHE A 55 -18.42 -27.42 5.45
N GLY A 56 -17.16 -27.73 5.74
CA GLY A 56 -16.68 -27.90 7.11
C GLY A 56 -16.44 -26.55 7.83
N PHE A 57 -16.07 -25.52 7.08
CA PHE A 57 -15.68 -24.23 7.66
C PHE A 57 -16.36 -23.03 6.97
N GLY A 58 -16.20 -22.88 5.68
CA GLY A 58 -16.53 -21.67 4.94
C GLY A 58 -18.00 -21.30 4.97
N TRP A 59 -18.89 -22.28 4.78
CA TRP A 59 -20.34 -22.06 4.73
C TRP A 59 -20.89 -21.49 6.03
N LYS A 60 -20.36 -21.93 7.17
CA LYS A 60 -20.76 -21.42 8.48
C LYS A 60 -20.66 -19.91 8.61
N TYR A 61 -19.59 -19.33 8.07
CA TYR A 61 -19.37 -17.87 8.14
C TYR A 61 -20.04 -17.15 6.97
N LEU A 62 -19.97 -17.73 5.78
CA LEU A 62 -20.52 -17.12 4.57
C LEU A 62 -22.05 -16.97 4.63
N SER A 63 -22.77 -17.91 5.29
CA SER A 63 -24.22 -17.81 5.49
C SER A 63 -24.64 -16.61 6.35
N HIS A 64 -23.77 -16.14 7.24
CA HIS A 64 -24.03 -14.97 8.10
C HIS A 64 -23.36 -13.70 7.57
N PHE A 65 -22.77 -13.72 6.37
CA PHE A 65 -22.09 -12.55 5.80
C PHE A 65 -23.02 -11.36 5.59
N GLY A 66 -24.29 -11.61 5.25
CA GLY A 66 -25.30 -10.56 5.04
C GLY A 66 -25.74 -9.85 6.33
N THR A 67 -25.75 -10.56 7.45
CA THR A 67 -26.20 -10.00 8.76
C THR A 67 -25.04 -9.63 9.68
N LEU A 68 -23.85 -10.20 9.44
CA LEU A 68 -22.66 -10.11 10.30
C LEU A 68 -22.89 -10.66 11.73
N GLY A 69 -23.87 -11.53 11.89
CA GLY A 69 -24.25 -12.16 13.16
C GLY A 69 -25.54 -11.54 13.72
N GLU A 70 -26.25 -12.33 14.51
CA GLU A 70 -27.56 -11.98 15.09
C GLU A 70 -27.54 -12.11 16.62
N ASN A 71 -26.74 -13.04 17.14
CA ASN A 71 -26.73 -13.36 18.56
C ASN A 71 -25.57 -12.67 19.28
N THR A 72 -25.88 -11.70 20.14
CA THR A 72 -24.89 -11.09 21.03
C THR A 72 -24.49 -12.04 22.16
N GLN A 73 -23.28 -11.86 22.68
CA GLN A 73 -22.82 -12.62 23.84
C GLN A 73 -23.61 -12.19 25.07
N LEU A 74 -24.35 -13.13 25.69
CA LEU A 74 -25.13 -12.91 26.88
C LEU A 74 -24.45 -13.49 28.11
N ARG A 75 -24.62 -12.86 29.26
CA ARG A 75 -24.29 -13.42 30.56
C ARG A 75 -25.59 -14.00 31.16
N VAL A 76 -25.65 -15.31 31.29
CA VAL A 76 -26.78 -16.02 31.87
C VAL A 76 -26.36 -16.54 33.24
N TRP A 77 -27.24 -16.33 34.24
CA TRP A 77 -27.02 -16.87 35.56
C TRP A 77 -27.22 -18.38 35.56
N ASP A 78 -26.22 -19.11 36.00
CA ASP A 78 -26.26 -20.58 36.16
C ASP A 78 -26.61 -20.88 37.64
N GLU A 79 -27.86 -21.20 37.89
CA GLU A 79 -28.38 -21.50 39.26
C GLU A 79 -27.67 -22.68 39.90
N ALA A 80 -27.25 -23.68 39.10
CA ALA A 80 -26.60 -24.89 39.62
C ALA A 80 -25.17 -24.63 40.15
N ASN A 81 -24.45 -23.67 39.55
CA ASN A 81 -23.08 -23.32 39.95
C ASN A 81 -22.99 -21.93 40.65
N GLN A 82 -24.09 -21.22 40.81
CA GLN A 82 -24.17 -19.86 41.36
C GLN A 82 -23.14 -18.86 40.72
N ILE A 83 -22.94 -18.95 39.42
CA ILE A 83 -22.02 -18.10 38.65
C ILE A 83 -22.69 -17.60 37.38
N TYR A 84 -22.24 -16.43 36.89
CA TYR A 84 -22.61 -15.99 35.55
C TYR A 84 -21.80 -16.73 34.50
N LYS A 85 -22.46 -17.52 33.66
CA LYS A 85 -21.86 -18.12 32.47
C LYS A 85 -22.02 -17.20 31.28
N ARG A 86 -20.95 -17.06 30.50
CA ARG A 86 -21.03 -16.38 29.20
C ARG A 86 -21.53 -17.38 28.15
N MET A 87 -22.70 -17.11 27.60
CA MET A 87 -23.18 -17.84 26.42
C MET A 87 -22.39 -17.34 25.19
N PRO A 88 -21.85 -18.25 24.37
CA PRO A 88 -21.16 -17.85 23.15
C PRO A 88 -22.12 -17.11 22.21
N GLY A 89 -21.74 -15.96 21.76
CA GLY A 89 -22.43 -15.17 20.72
C GLY A 89 -21.69 -15.22 19.41
N ASP A 90 -22.28 -14.60 18.41
CA ASP A 90 -21.62 -14.37 17.13
C ASP A 90 -20.48 -13.35 17.28
N ASN A 91 -19.56 -13.38 16.31
CA ASN A 91 -18.48 -12.41 16.25
C ASN A 91 -18.42 -11.82 14.83
N SER A 92 -18.95 -10.61 14.67
CA SER A 92 -19.05 -9.93 13.36
C SER A 92 -17.70 -9.81 12.67
N MET A 93 -16.61 -9.58 13.42
CA MET A 93 -15.26 -9.48 12.87
C MET A 93 -14.79 -10.82 12.27
N LEU A 94 -15.00 -11.92 12.99
CA LEU A 94 -14.63 -13.26 12.50
C LEU A 94 -15.55 -13.70 11.35
N ILE A 95 -16.84 -13.36 11.39
CA ILE A 95 -17.77 -13.62 10.29
C ILE A 95 -17.30 -12.89 9.03
N LEU A 96 -16.99 -11.61 9.12
CA LEU A 96 -16.51 -10.82 7.99
C LEU A 96 -15.17 -11.37 7.46
N LEU A 97 -14.20 -11.60 8.34
CA LEU A 97 -12.87 -12.08 7.97
C LEU A 97 -12.92 -13.45 7.28
N TYR A 98 -13.61 -14.42 7.89
CA TYR A 98 -13.68 -15.78 7.35
C TYR A 98 -14.59 -15.87 6.13
N SER A 99 -15.58 -15.01 6.00
CA SER A 99 -16.36 -14.91 4.76
C SER A 99 -15.51 -14.38 3.60
N VAL A 100 -14.70 -13.33 3.82
CA VAL A 100 -13.77 -12.82 2.81
C VAL A 100 -12.73 -13.88 2.43
N LEU A 101 -12.19 -14.59 3.42
CA LEU A 101 -11.28 -15.72 3.17
C LEU A 101 -11.95 -16.82 2.34
N THR A 102 -13.19 -17.17 2.68
CA THR A 102 -13.96 -18.18 1.94
C THR A 102 -14.22 -17.75 0.50
N LEU A 103 -14.57 -16.50 0.27
CA LEU A 103 -14.74 -15.96 -1.08
C LEU A 103 -13.42 -15.97 -1.87
N ALA A 104 -12.30 -15.63 -1.24
CA ALA A 104 -10.97 -15.69 -1.86
C ALA A 104 -10.59 -17.13 -2.24
N VAL A 105 -10.78 -18.09 -1.34
CA VAL A 105 -10.54 -19.51 -1.61
C VAL A 105 -11.46 -20.02 -2.72
N THR A 106 -12.72 -19.60 -2.73
CA THR A 106 -13.69 -19.91 -3.80
C THR A 106 -13.24 -19.36 -5.14
N ALA A 107 -12.74 -18.13 -5.17
CA ALA A 107 -12.19 -17.53 -6.40
C ALA A 107 -10.98 -18.30 -6.93
N ILE A 108 -10.08 -18.73 -6.05
CA ILE A 108 -8.94 -19.58 -6.40
C ILE A 108 -9.43 -20.94 -6.92
N PHE A 109 -10.40 -21.54 -6.26
CA PHE A 109 -11.00 -22.80 -6.73
C PHE A 109 -11.62 -22.66 -8.12
N LEU A 110 -12.40 -21.62 -8.37
CA LEU A 110 -12.99 -21.37 -9.70
C LEU A 110 -11.90 -21.16 -10.76
N TYR A 111 -10.79 -20.52 -10.42
CA TYR A 111 -9.65 -20.40 -11.33
C TYR A 111 -9.01 -21.77 -11.62
N VAL A 112 -8.79 -22.61 -10.62
CA VAL A 112 -8.26 -23.97 -10.78
C VAL A 112 -9.24 -24.83 -11.59
N TRP A 113 -10.53 -24.72 -11.33
CA TRP A 113 -11.60 -25.37 -12.10
C TRP A 113 -11.53 -24.97 -13.57
N PHE A 114 -11.38 -23.67 -13.86
CA PHE A 114 -11.20 -23.19 -15.24
C PHE A 114 -9.92 -23.75 -15.90
N LEU A 115 -8.83 -23.85 -15.14
CA LEU A 115 -7.59 -24.47 -15.64
C LEU A 115 -7.78 -25.97 -15.95
N ASN A 116 -8.55 -26.70 -15.14
CA ASN A 116 -8.94 -28.09 -15.41
C ASN A 116 -9.67 -28.20 -16.75
N LEU A 117 -10.69 -27.37 -16.97
CA LEU A 117 -11.43 -27.37 -18.24
C LEU A 117 -10.55 -27.01 -19.44
N LYS A 118 -9.70 -26.00 -19.29
CA LYS A 118 -8.74 -25.60 -20.33
C LYS A 118 -7.75 -26.72 -20.66
N SER A 119 -7.29 -27.42 -19.64
CA SER A 119 -6.42 -28.59 -19.81
C SER A 119 -7.13 -29.72 -20.57
N THR A 120 -8.35 -30.05 -20.21
CA THR A 120 -9.16 -31.09 -20.84
C THR A 120 -9.41 -30.77 -22.32
N VAL A 121 -9.76 -29.51 -22.66
CA VAL A 121 -9.96 -29.09 -24.06
C VAL A 121 -8.64 -29.12 -24.85
N LYS A 122 -7.52 -28.80 -24.22
CA LYS A 122 -6.20 -28.91 -24.85
C LYS A 122 -5.88 -30.36 -25.22
N LEU A 123 -6.10 -31.28 -24.30
CA LEU A 123 -5.88 -32.72 -24.52
C LEU A 123 -6.77 -33.29 -25.63
N LEU A 124 -8.05 -32.86 -25.65
CA LEU A 124 -8.98 -33.21 -26.71
C LEU A 124 -8.48 -32.78 -28.09
N ARG A 125 -8.00 -31.53 -28.23
CA ARG A 125 -7.44 -31.00 -29.48
C ARG A 125 -6.20 -31.77 -29.93
N LEU A 126 -5.28 -32.02 -29.00
CA LEU A 126 -4.06 -32.80 -29.32
C LEU A 126 -4.40 -34.17 -29.89
N ARG A 127 -5.42 -34.84 -29.31
CA ARG A 127 -5.89 -36.14 -29.81
C ARG A 127 -6.50 -36.04 -31.22
N GLU A 128 -7.29 -35.01 -31.47
CA GLU A 128 -7.88 -34.78 -32.80
C GLU A 128 -6.82 -34.49 -33.88
N GLU A 129 -5.76 -33.78 -33.48
CA GLU A 129 -4.64 -33.46 -34.37
C GLU A 129 -3.65 -34.63 -34.54
N GLY A 130 -3.93 -35.79 -33.90
CA GLY A 130 -3.01 -36.94 -33.93
C GLY A 130 -1.67 -36.72 -33.23
N LYS A 131 -1.58 -35.65 -32.42
CA LYS A 131 -0.35 -35.30 -31.69
C LYS A 131 -0.22 -36.14 -30.40
N PRO A 132 1.02 -36.49 -29.98
CA PRO A 132 1.25 -37.22 -28.75
C PRO A 132 0.75 -36.43 -27.53
N ILE A 133 0.08 -37.13 -26.60
CA ILE A 133 -0.40 -36.56 -25.35
C ILE A 133 0.80 -36.46 -24.39
N PRO A 134 1.15 -35.25 -23.87
CA PRO A 134 2.31 -35.10 -23.01
C PRO A 134 2.10 -35.82 -21.67
N LYS A 135 3.11 -36.55 -21.21
CA LYS A 135 3.13 -37.17 -19.89
C LYS A 135 3.35 -36.09 -18.81
N PHE A 136 2.98 -36.39 -17.57
CA PHE A 136 3.16 -35.46 -16.43
C PHE A 136 4.60 -34.97 -16.28
N ARG A 137 5.60 -35.83 -16.55
CA ARG A 137 7.02 -35.45 -16.49
C ARG A 137 7.39 -34.40 -17.53
N GLU A 138 6.80 -34.45 -18.72
CA GLU A 138 7.02 -33.50 -19.80
C GLU A 138 6.35 -32.16 -19.49
N GLU A 139 5.11 -32.17 -19.00
CA GLU A 139 4.45 -30.94 -18.56
C GLU A 139 5.20 -30.27 -17.39
N ARG A 140 5.72 -31.05 -16.43
CA ARG A 140 6.57 -30.52 -15.36
C ARG A 140 7.85 -29.88 -15.91
N LYS A 141 8.49 -30.52 -16.91
CA LYS A 141 9.66 -29.95 -17.57
C LYS A 141 9.31 -28.63 -18.26
N THR A 142 8.20 -28.57 -18.98
CA THR A 142 7.70 -27.32 -19.59
C THR A 142 7.47 -26.21 -18.56
N LEU A 143 6.95 -26.53 -17.35
CA LEU A 143 6.77 -25.55 -16.27
C LEU A 143 8.10 -25.05 -15.68
N LEU A 144 9.12 -25.91 -15.68
CA LEU A 144 10.42 -25.59 -15.12
C LEU A 144 11.41 -25.00 -16.15
N ASP A 145 11.05 -25.00 -17.43
CA ASP A 145 11.88 -24.52 -18.54
C ASP A 145 11.13 -23.42 -19.32
N GLU A 146 10.33 -23.77 -20.32
CA GLU A 146 9.62 -22.81 -21.19
C GLU A 146 8.69 -21.85 -20.43
N ARG A 147 8.06 -22.31 -19.33
CA ARG A 147 7.12 -21.53 -18.49
C ARG A 147 7.69 -21.25 -17.11
N PHE A 148 8.99 -21.22 -16.97
CA PHE A 148 9.65 -20.98 -15.69
C PHE A 148 9.20 -19.67 -15.03
N HIS A 149 8.96 -18.63 -15.82
CA HIS A 149 8.43 -17.35 -15.34
C HIS A 149 7.10 -17.51 -14.58
N VAL A 150 6.20 -18.39 -15.02
CA VAL A 150 4.92 -18.65 -14.32
C VAL A 150 5.19 -19.32 -12.97
N THR A 151 6.05 -20.33 -12.95
CA THR A 151 6.42 -21.06 -11.74
C THR A 151 7.11 -20.14 -10.73
N LEU A 152 8.06 -19.32 -11.21
CA LEU A 152 8.81 -18.36 -10.39
C LEU A 152 7.89 -17.30 -9.77
N LEU A 153 6.95 -16.76 -10.55
CA LEU A 153 6.04 -15.71 -10.09
C LEU A 153 4.89 -16.23 -9.21
N THR A 154 4.62 -17.53 -9.19
CA THR A 154 3.50 -18.09 -8.42
C THR A 154 3.62 -17.80 -6.93
N ALA A 155 4.78 -18.00 -6.31
CA ALA A 155 4.99 -17.76 -4.89
C ALA A 155 4.84 -16.27 -4.52
N PRO A 156 5.54 -15.30 -5.17
CA PRO A 156 5.34 -13.88 -4.91
C PRO A 156 3.90 -13.41 -5.12
N MET A 157 3.23 -13.85 -6.19
CA MET A 157 1.84 -13.48 -6.47
C MET A 157 0.88 -14.02 -5.43
N THR A 158 1.08 -15.26 -4.97
CA THR A 158 0.26 -15.85 -3.91
C THR A 158 0.45 -15.08 -2.60
N THR A 159 1.68 -14.74 -2.24
CA THR A 159 2.00 -13.94 -1.06
C THR A 159 1.34 -12.56 -1.14
N LEU A 160 1.42 -11.89 -2.28
CA LEU A 160 0.79 -10.59 -2.51
C LEU A 160 -0.74 -10.67 -2.36
N LEU A 161 -1.37 -11.70 -2.92
CA LEU A 161 -2.82 -11.90 -2.80
C LEU A 161 -3.24 -12.14 -1.34
N LEU A 162 -2.51 -12.96 -0.60
CA LEU A 162 -2.86 -13.31 0.78
C LEU A 162 -2.55 -12.19 1.78
N PHE A 163 -1.41 -11.52 1.66
CA PHE A 163 -0.95 -10.57 2.68
C PHE A 163 -1.15 -9.09 2.30
N THR A 164 -1.52 -8.80 1.05
CA THR A 164 -1.80 -7.43 0.63
C THR A 164 -3.24 -7.27 0.16
N VAL A 165 -3.67 -8.04 -0.83
CA VAL A 165 -5.00 -7.85 -1.44
C VAL A 165 -6.12 -8.22 -0.47
N LEU A 166 -6.00 -9.34 0.24
CA LEU A 166 -7.05 -9.81 1.16
C LEU A 166 -7.26 -8.84 2.34
N PRO A 167 -6.24 -8.33 3.05
CA PRO A 167 -6.41 -7.29 4.06
C PRO A 167 -7.00 -5.99 3.52
N ILE A 168 -6.66 -5.57 2.29
CA ILE A 168 -7.26 -4.38 1.67
C ILE A 168 -8.76 -4.60 1.43
N ILE A 169 -9.17 -5.77 0.90
CA ILE A 169 -10.59 -6.09 0.73
C ILE A 169 -11.32 -6.05 2.07
N PHE A 170 -10.72 -6.63 3.13
CA PHE A 170 -11.28 -6.59 4.47
C PHE A 170 -11.45 -5.16 4.99
N MET A 171 -10.42 -4.32 4.86
CA MET A 171 -10.47 -2.91 5.22
C MET A 171 -11.57 -2.16 4.45
N VAL A 172 -11.67 -2.38 3.13
CA VAL A 172 -12.71 -1.76 2.30
C VAL A 172 -14.11 -2.15 2.79
N LEU A 173 -14.33 -3.41 3.16
CA LEU A 173 -15.64 -3.86 3.68
C LEU A 173 -15.98 -3.25 5.04
N ILE A 174 -14.99 -3.08 5.94
CA ILE A 174 -15.19 -2.41 7.23
C ILE A 174 -15.71 -0.98 7.04
N ALA A 175 -15.29 -0.27 6.01
CA ALA A 175 -15.76 1.10 5.73
C ALA A 175 -17.28 1.19 5.52
N PHE A 176 -17.95 0.09 5.19
CA PHE A 176 -19.40 0.00 4.99
C PHE A 176 -20.15 -0.52 6.23
N THR A 177 -19.48 -0.59 7.38
CA THR A 177 -20.07 -1.05 8.67
C THR A 177 -20.06 0.08 9.70
N ASN A 178 -20.68 -0.18 10.86
CA ASN A 178 -20.59 0.68 12.05
C ASN A 178 -19.56 0.15 13.08
N PHE A 179 -18.46 -0.45 12.62
CA PHE A 179 -17.44 -0.97 13.53
C PHE A 179 -16.67 0.16 14.21
N ASP A 180 -17.08 0.48 15.45
CA ASP A 180 -16.52 1.52 16.30
C ASP A 180 -16.31 1.03 17.75
N ALA A 181 -15.94 1.94 18.65
CA ALA A 181 -15.74 1.65 20.07
C ALA A 181 -16.98 1.11 20.77
N SER A 182 -18.19 1.45 20.27
CA SER A 182 -19.45 1.01 20.85
C SER A 182 -19.93 -0.34 20.31
N HIS A 183 -19.39 -0.79 19.18
CA HIS A 183 -19.72 -2.03 18.49
C HIS A 183 -18.51 -2.96 18.44
N GLN A 184 -18.06 -3.43 19.61
CA GLN A 184 -16.89 -4.31 19.77
C GLN A 184 -17.30 -5.77 19.93
N PRO A 185 -17.12 -6.64 18.89
CA PRO A 185 -17.40 -8.06 19.01
C PRO A 185 -16.44 -8.75 20.02
N PRO A 186 -16.89 -9.81 20.71
CA PRO A 186 -18.22 -10.45 20.64
C PRO A 186 -19.27 -9.83 21.57
N GLY A 187 -18.94 -8.80 22.34
CA GLY A 187 -19.86 -8.19 23.31
C GLY A 187 -21.01 -7.43 22.65
N LYS A 188 -20.70 -6.68 21.60
CA LYS A 188 -21.67 -6.02 20.73
C LYS A 188 -21.28 -6.24 19.28
N LEU A 189 -22.28 -6.57 18.46
CA LEU A 189 -22.07 -6.82 17.05
C LEU A 189 -22.06 -5.50 16.27
N PHE A 190 -21.26 -5.43 15.22
CA PHE A 190 -21.40 -4.42 14.19
C PHE A 190 -22.17 -4.94 12.98
N THR A 191 -22.79 -4.06 12.23
CA THR A 191 -23.68 -4.37 11.11
C THR A 191 -23.32 -3.54 9.89
N TRP A 192 -23.89 -3.90 8.75
CA TRP A 192 -23.76 -3.12 7.52
C TRP A 192 -24.54 -1.81 7.61
N THR A 193 -23.86 -0.68 7.35
CA THR A 193 -24.47 0.66 7.28
C THR A 193 -24.41 1.27 5.88
N GLY A 194 -23.85 0.53 4.93
CA GLY A 194 -23.70 1.01 3.56
C GLY A 194 -22.78 2.24 3.46
N LEU A 195 -23.23 3.31 2.83
CA LEU A 195 -22.43 4.51 2.58
C LEU A 195 -22.47 5.55 3.70
N THR A 196 -23.01 5.25 4.87
CA THR A 196 -23.18 6.22 5.96
C THR A 196 -21.87 6.88 6.36
N ASN A 197 -20.78 6.12 6.51
CA ASN A 197 -19.47 6.69 6.87
C ASN A 197 -18.94 7.64 5.79
N VAL A 198 -19.22 7.36 4.52
CA VAL A 198 -18.87 8.25 3.41
C VAL A 198 -19.70 9.52 3.46
N THR A 199 -21.03 9.40 3.63
CA THR A 199 -21.93 10.57 3.74
C THR A 199 -21.59 11.43 4.96
N ASP A 200 -21.21 10.84 6.07
CA ASP A 200 -20.79 11.55 7.29
C ASP A 200 -19.55 12.43 7.06
N ILE A 201 -18.59 11.94 6.28
CA ILE A 201 -17.37 12.71 5.94
C ILE A 201 -17.71 13.91 5.04
N PHE A 202 -18.67 13.79 4.13
CA PHE A 202 -18.91 14.84 3.13
C PHE A 202 -20.13 15.72 3.43
N LEU A 203 -21.17 15.19 4.06
CA LEU A 203 -22.48 15.86 4.16
C LEU A 203 -23.12 15.78 5.54
N GLY A 204 -22.81 14.76 6.36
CA GLY A 204 -23.61 14.43 7.53
C GLY A 204 -23.12 15.06 8.82
N ASN A 205 -21.81 15.23 9.00
CA ASN A 205 -21.24 15.70 10.27
C ASN A 205 -20.27 16.87 10.04
N ALA A 206 -20.71 18.07 10.39
CA ALA A 206 -19.95 19.31 10.16
C ALA A 206 -18.51 19.24 10.71
N ILE A 207 -18.28 18.65 11.88
CA ILE A 207 -16.94 18.53 12.49
C ILE A 207 -16.08 17.53 11.72
N LYS A 208 -16.61 16.36 11.35
CA LYS A 208 -15.87 15.34 10.58
C LYS A 208 -15.52 15.88 9.18
N THR A 209 -16.48 16.53 8.52
CA THR A 209 -16.28 17.18 7.21
C THR A 209 -15.20 18.25 7.28
N HIS A 210 -15.31 19.16 8.25
CA HIS A 210 -14.32 20.22 8.46
C HIS A 210 -12.92 19.63 8.70
N THR A 211 -12.82 18.64 9.58
CA THR A 211 -11.55 17.97 9.91
C THR A 211 -10.92 17.32 8.67
N PHE A 212 -11.71 16.54 7.92
CA PHE A 212 -11.21 15.84 6.73
C PHE A 212 -10.61 16.80 5.70
N PHE A 213 -11.32 17.85 5.31
CA PHE A 213 -10.83 18.77 4.29
C PHE A 213 -9.62 19.58 4.75
N HIS A 214 -9.57 19.98 6.04
CA HIS A 214 -8.42 20.72 6.55
C HIS A 214 -7.17 19.83 6.68
N ILE A 215 -7.32 18.60 7.12
CA ILE A 215 -6.20 17.65 7.18
C ILE A 215 -5.77 17.24 5.76
N LEU A 216 -6.70 17.06 4.84
CA LEU A 216 -6.38 16.78 3.43
C LEU A 216 -5.57 17.94 2.82
N ALA A 217 -6.04 19.18 2.99
CA ALA A 217 -5.34 20.35 2.49
C ALA A 217 -3.92 20.45 3.08
N TRP A 218 -3.79 20.27 4.40
CA TRP A 218 -2.47 20.26 5.04
C TRP A 218 -1.60 19.08 4.57
N THR A 219 -2.16 17.89 4.39
CA THR A 219 -1.44 16.73 3.85
C THR A 219 -0.87 17.04 2.46
N MET A 220 -1.62 17.72 1.59
CA MET A 220 -1.14 18.12 0.26
C MET A 220 -0.04 19.18 0.35
N VAL A 221 -0.22 20.21 1.18
CA VAL A 221 0.81 21.26 1.42
C VAL A 221 2.09 20.62 1.96
N TRP A 222 1.96 19.77 2.96
CA TRP A 222 3.08 19.00 3.52
C TRP A 222 3.81 18.17 2.45
N ALA A 223 3.07 17.37 1.66
CA ALA A 223 3.68 16.51 0.65
C ALA A 223 4.46 17.33 -0.40
N VAL A 224 3.93 18.48 -0.82
CA VAL A 224 4.63 19.40 -1.71
C VAL A 224 5.88 19.97 -1.03
N LEU A 225 5.74 20.56 0.15
CA LEU A 225 6.89 21.16 0.86
C LEU A 225 7.96 20.11 1.16
N ALA A 226 7.59 18.98 1.76
CA ALA A 226 8.53 17.91 2.13
C ALA A 226 9.26 17.33 0.91
N THR A 227 8.59 17.23 -0.24
CA THR A 227 9.23 16.68 -1.45
C THR A 227 10.12 17.72 -2.12
N PHE A 228 9.59 18.89 -2.44
CA PHE A 228 10.31 19.86 -3.27
C PHE A 228 11.42 20.58 -2.53
N THR A 229 11.29 20.86 -1.23
CA THR A 229 12.39 21.44 -0.46
C THR A 229 13.58 20.47 -0.40
N ASN A 230 13.34 19.18 -0.11
CA ASN A 230 14.38 18.16 -0.10
C ASN A 230 14.98 17.95 -1.50
N TYR A 231 14.15 17.96 -2.55
CA TYR A 231 14.59 17.81 -3.94
C TYR A 231 15.53 18.95 -4.35
N ILE A 232 15.07 20.20 -4.17
CA ILE A 232 15.82 21.39 -4.59
C ILE A 232 17.10 21.53 -3.78
N LEU A 233 17.01 21.49 -2.45
CA LEU A 233 18.16 21.69 -1.57
C LEU A 233 19.14 20.53 -1.63
N GLY A 234 18.63 19.28 -1.75
CA GLY A 234 19.48 18.10 -1.92
C GLY A 234 20.22 18.11 -3.27
N MET A 235 19.56 18.56 -4.35
CA MET A 235 20.21 18.72 -5.66
C MET A 235 21.27 19.83 -5.63
N LEU A 236 20.96 20.97 -5.06
CA LEU A 236 21.92 22.08 -4.92
C LEU A 236 23.13 21.63 -4.11
N LEU A 237 22.91 20.95 -2.98
CA LEU A 237 23.99 20.43 -2.14
C LEU A 237 24.83 19.38 -2.90
N ALA A 238 24.20 18.49 -3.67
CA ALA A 238 24.90 17.52 -4.51
C ALA A 238 25.79 18.22 -5.58
N VAL A 239 25.27 19.25 -6.24
CA VAL A 239 26.03 20.03 -7.24
C VAL A 239 27.22 20.73 -6.58
N VAL A 240 27.01 21.38 -5.42
CA VAL A 240 28.08 22.08 -4.69
C VAL A 240 29.18 21.11 -4.28
N ILE A 241 28.83 20.00 -3.61
CA ILE A 241 29.84 19.04 -3.12
C ILE A 241 30.59 18.36 -4.26
N ASN A 242 29.95 18.14 -5.41
CA ASN A 242 30.60 17.53 -6.57
C ASN A 242 31.41 18.52 -7.41
N HIS A 243 31.28 19.83 -7.17
CA HIS A 243 32.03 20.85 -7.92
C HIS A 243 33.53 20.64 -7.87
N ARG A 244 34.23 20.91 -8.98
CA ARG A 244 35.69 20.68 -9.11
C ARG A 244 36.54 21.42 -8.08
N ALA A 245 36.12 22.61 -7.67
CA ALA A 245 36.84 23.44 -6.69
C ALA A 245 36.70 22.95 -5.24
N VAL A 246 35.75 22.08 -4.90
CA VAL A 246 35.56 21.59 -3.55
C VAL A 246 36.62 20.57 -3.19
N ARG A 247 37.42 20.86 -2.16
CA ARG A 247 38.39 19.94 -1.56
C ARG A 247 37.71 19.05 -0.52
N LEU A 248 38.27 17.87 -0.27
CA LEU A 248 37.80 16.92 0.76
C LEU A 248 36.33 16.47 0.55
N LYS A 249 35.91 16.26 -0.71
CA LYS A 249 34.55 15.83 -1.07
C LYS A 249 34.06 14.62 -0.24
N LYS A 250 34.96 13.67 0.04
CA LYS A 250 34.64 12.48 0.85
C LYS A 250 34.23 12.87 2.27
N LEU A 251 34.97 13.81 2.88
CA LEU A 251 34.67 14.28 4.25
C LEU A 251 33.30 14.95 4.32
N TRP A 252 33.02 15.88 3.39
CA TRP A 252 31.73 16.56 3.34
C TRP A 252 30.57 15.58 3.13
N ARG A 253 30.69 14.65 2.19
CA ARG A 253 29.69 13.59 2.01
C ARG A 253 29.49 12.79 3.29
N THR A 254 30.56 12.38 3.97
CA THR A 254 30.47 11.61 5.22
C THR A 254 29.77 12.40 6.31
N LEU A 255 30.08 13.69 6.49
CA LEU A 255 29.42 14.54 7.49
C LEU A 255 27.91 14.64 7.27
N PHE A 256 27.46 14.81 6.03
CA PHE A 256 26.02 14.84 5.74
C PHE A 256 25.37 13.47 5.88
N ILE A 257 26.05 12.38 5.52
CA ILE A 257 25.52 11.01 5.61
C ILE A 257 25.37 10.54 7.07
N ILE A 258 26.14 11.10 8.02
CA ILE A 258 26.02 10.75 9.45
C ILE A 258 24.58 10.92 9.95
N SER A 259 23.85 11.93 9.48
CA SER A 259 22.44 12.12 9.86
C SER A 259 21.54 10.93 9.44
N ILE A 260 21.90 10.21 8.37
CA ILE A 260 21.16 9.02 7.89
C ILE A 260 21.55 7.77 8.71
N ALA A 261 22.75 7.72 9.27
CA ALA A 261 23.22 6.59 10.06
C ALA A 261 22.53 6.48 11.43
N ILE A 262 21.98 7.58 11.93
CA ILE A 262 21.20 7.59 13.17
C ILE A 262 19.76 7.16 12.83
N PRO A 263 19.18 6.15 13.53
CA PRO A 263 17.79 5.76 13.30
C PRO A 263 16.86 6.97 13.42
N GLN A 264 16.02 7.19 12.41
CA GLN A 264 15.15 8.36 12.30
C GLN A 264 14.30 8.60 13.55
N PHE A 265 13.76 7.52 14.16
CA PHE A 265 12.94 7.65 15.36
C PHE A 265 13.68 8.24 16.54
N VAL A 266 14.96 7.92 16.70
CA VAL A 266 15.82 8.48 17.79
C VAL A 266 15.98 9.97 17.59
N SER A 267 16.35 10.39 16.37
CA SER A 267 16.53 11.81 16.04
C SER A 267 15.23 12.60 16.25
N LEU A 268 14.09 12.09 15.76
CA LEU A 268 12.81 12.78 15.87
C LEU A 268 12.34 12.93 17.32
N LEU A 269 12.47 11.88 18.14
CA LEU A 269 12.10 11.95 19.56
C LEU A 269 13.01 12.89 20.36
N LEU A 270 14.32 12.88 20.09
CA LEU A 270 15.25 13.82 20.73
C LEU A 270 14.95 15.27 20.36
N ILE A 271 14.69 15.53 19.08
CA ILE A 271 14.35 16.88 18.60
C ILE A 271 13.00 17.32 19.18
N SER A 272 12.01 16.42 19.26
CA SER A 272 10.72 16.71 19.91
C SER A 272 10.93 17.20 21.35
N ARG A 273 11.75 16.48 22.13
CA ARG A 273 12.08 16.88 23.51
C ARG A 273 12.88 18.17 23.59
N ALA A 274 13.81 18.39 22.65
CA ALA A 274 14.61 19.62 22.61
C ALA A 274 13.77 20.86 22.29
N LEU A 275 12.65 20.72 21.57
CA LEU A 275 11.74 21.79 21.19
C LEU A 275 10.61 22.04 22.21
N GLU A 276 10.53 21.28 23.30
CA GLU A 276 9.59 21.56 24.39
C GLU A 276 9.88 22.94 25.02
N PRO A 277 8.92 23.57 25.70
CA PRO A 277 9.14 24.89 26.35
C PRO A 277 10.33 24.90 27.31
N GLN A 278 10.58 23.81 28.02
CA GLN A 278 11.71 23.62 28.93
C GLN A 278 12.86 22.84 28.27
N GLY A 279 12.78 22.65 26.95
CA GLY A 279 13.78 21.89 26.16
C GLY A 279 15.05 22.68 25.90
N ALA A 280 16.09 21.96 25.52
CA ALA A 280 17.44 22.51 25.33
C ALA A 280 17.51 23.68 24.33
N VAL A 281 16.63 23.69 23.30
CA VAL A 281 16.62 24.80 22.32
C VAL A 281 16.12 26.09 22.95
N ASN A 282 15.03 26.07 23.68
CA ASN A 282 14.50 27.25 24.37
C ASN A 282 15.49 27.74 25.46
N VAL A 283 16.04 26.83 26.23
CA VAL A 283 17.06 27.18 27.26
C VAL A 283 18.25 27.89 26.63
N ALA A 284 18.81 27.33 25.57
CA ALA A 284 19.95 27.95 24.88
C ALA A 284 19.63 29.32 24.28
N LEU A 285 18.42 29.48 23.69
CA LEU A 285 17.97 30.75 23.12
C LEU A 285 17.81 31.84 24.20
N MET A 286 17.29 31.48 25.38
CA MET A 286 17.17 32.40 26.53
C MET A 286 18.52 32.75 27.11
N GLU A 287 19.42 31.79 27.27
CA GLU A 287 20.79 32.05 27.76
C GLU A 287 21.59 32.95 26.83
N LEU A 288 21.34 32.84 25.48
CA LEU A 288 21.95 33.74 24.49
C LEU A 288 21.28 35.13 24.45
N GLY A 289 20.19 35.35 25.18
CA GLY A 289 19.43 36.59 25.18
C GLY A 289 18.70 36.87 23.90
N TRP A 290 18.38 35.84 23.08
CA TRP A 290 17.66 35.98 21.83
C TRP A 290 16.15 35.99 22.03
N ILE A 291 15.68 35.40 23.11
CA ILE A 291 14.27 35.38 23.51
C ILE A 291 14.14 35.61 25.02
N ASP A 292 13.07 36.30 25.44
CA ASP A 292 12.78 36.58 26.87
C ASP A 292 11.90 35.50 27.50
N SER A 293 11.21 34.71 26.71
CA SER A 293 10.33 33.63 27.18
C SER A 293 10.34 32.44 26.21
N PRO A 294 10.05 31.21 26.68
CA PRO A 294 10.07 30.03 25.84
C PRO A 294 9.12 30.14 24.65
N LEU A 295 9.60 29.84 23.45
CA LEU A 295 8.79 29.76 22.25
C LEU A 295 7.99 28.46 22.23
N PRO A 296 6.68 28.51 21.93
CA PRO A 296 5.83 27.33 21.85
C PRO A 296 5.99 26.59 20.52
N PHE A 297 7.19 26.11 20.22
CA PHE A 297 7.55 25.50 18.93
C PHE A 297 6.56 24.42 18.46
N LEU A 298 6.08 23.57 19.36
CA LEU A 298 5.20 22.46 19.02
C LEU A 298 3.77 22.66 19.54
N GLN A 299 3.50 23.74 20.31
CA GLN A 299 2.19 24.07 20.84
C GLN A 299 1.43 25.12 20.01
N ASP A 300 2.14 25.94 19.26
CA ASP A 300 1.52 26.84 18.27
C ASP A 300 1.32 26.12 16.94
N PRO A 301 0.13 26.16 16.32
CA PRO A 301 -0.15 25.46 15.09
C PRO A 301 0.76 25.83 13.92
N THR A 302 1.11 27.10 13.80
CA THR A 302 1.94 27.62 12.70
C THR A 302 3.41 27.22 12.90
N LEU A 303 3.93 27.46 14.11
CA LEU A 303 5.29 27.07 14.45
C LEU A 303 5.48 25.55 14.34
N ALA A 304 4.54 24.77 14.83
CA ALA A 304 4.60 23.30 14.73
C ALA A 304 4.68 22.83 13.26
N ARG A 305 3.88 23.41 12.37
CA ARG A 305 3.93 23.13 10.92
C ARG A 305 5.28 23.52 10.30
N VAL A 306 5.82 24.67 10.67
CA VAL A 306 7.17 25.09 10.21
C VAL A 306 8.22 24.13 10.74
N CYS A 307 8.19 23.79 12.04
CA CYS A 307 9.14 22.86 12.66
C CYS A 307 9.14 21.50 11.97
N VAL A 308 7.98 20.90 11.68
CA VAL A 308 7.93 19.58 11.01
C VAL A 308 8.55 19.64 9.62
N VAL A 309 8.34 20.73 8.86
CA VAL A 309 8.95 20.91 7.54
C VAL A 309 10.47 21.06 7.66
N VAL A 310 10.96 21.93 8.54
CA VAL A 310 12.41 22.18 8.72
C VAL A 310 13.15 20.92 9.19
N ILE A 311 12.54 20.20 10.11
CA ILE A 311 13.15 18.95 10.64
C ILE A 311 13.14 17.85 9.57
N ASN A 312 12.09 17.78 8.75
CA ASN A 312 12.08 16.87 7.60
C ASN A 312 13.20 17.18 6.60
N MET A 313 13.54 18.46 6.41
CA MET A 313 14.68 18.87 5.56
C MET A 313 16.00 18.36 6.12
N TRP A 314 16.21 18.42 7.44
CA TRP A 314 17.41 17.87 8.09
C TRP A 314 17.63 16.40 7.77
N ILE A 315 16.57 15.61 7.67
CA ILE A 315 16.63 14.18 7.37
C ILE A 315 16.71 13.93 5.85
N GLY A 316 15.89 14.66 5.08
CA GLY A 316 15.68 14.40 3.67
C GLY A 316 16.76 14.93 2.73
N ILE A 317 17.36 16.09 3.05
CA ILE A 317 18.38 16.73 2.20
C ILE A 317 19.61 15.83 2.03
N PRO A 318 20.22 15.26 3.10
CA PRO A 318 21.38 14.37 2.96
C PRO A 318 21.08 13.13 2.11
N TYR A 319 19.90 12.52 2.28
CA TYR A 319 19.47 11.37 1.51
C TYR A 319 19.36 11.72 0.01
N THR A 320 18.69 12.81 -0.30
CA THR A 320 18.51 13.30 -1.67
C THR A 320 19.85 13.69 -2.30
N MET A 321 20.73 14.37 -1.55
CA MET A 321 22.07 14.73 -1.96
C MET A 321 22.88 13.50 -2.38
N MET A 322 22.82 12.42 -1.59
CA MET A 322 23.54 11.18 -1.89
C MET A 322 23.02 10.54 -3.19
N ALA A 323 21.71 10.40 -3.32
CA ALA A 323 21.07 9.87 -4.53
C ALA A 323 21.44 10.69 -5.77
N PHE A 324 21.36 12.01 -5.67
CA PHE A 324 21.64 12.92 -6.79
C PHE A 324 23.13 13.01 -7.13
N SER A 325 24.01 12.83 -6.16
CA SER A 325 25.44 12.71 -6.45
C SER A 325 25.75 11.51 -7.36
N GLY A 326 25.02 10.38 -7.22
CA GLY A 326 25.12 9.25 -8.12
C GLY A 326 24.65 9.56 -9.53
N VAL A 327 23.52 10.27 -9.64
CA VAL A 327 22.96 10.67 -10.96
C VAL A 327 23.86 11.67 -11.68
N LEU A 328 24.41 12.65 -10.94
CA LEU A 328 25.33 13.65 -11.52
C LEU A 328 26.60 13.03 -12.13
N MET A 329 27.10 11.95 -11.52
CA MET A 329 28.29 11.27 -12.06
C MET A 329 28.04 10.52 -13.38
N ASN A 330 26.79 10.29 -13.76
CA ASN A 330 26.42 9.66 -15.01
C ASN A 330 26.26 10.65 -16.19
N ILE A 331 26.34 11.96 -15.94
CA ILE A 331 26.31 12.96 -17.01
C ILE A 331 27.67 12.95 -17.72
N PRO A 332 27.73 12.71 -19.06
CA PRO A 332 28.98 12.70 -19.80
C PRO A 332 29.73 14.03 -19.66
N SER A 333 31.05 13.95 -19.39
CA SER A 333 31.90 15.14 -19.26
C SER A 333 31.96 15.98 -20.53
N ASP A 334 31.88 15.32 -21.70
CA ASP A 334 31.95 15.95 -23.01
C ASP A 334 30.90 17.03 -23.24
N LEU A 335 29.69 16.87 -22.61
CA LEU A 335 28.64 17.90 -22.64
C LEU A 335 29.09 19.20 -21.94
N TYR A 336 29.81 19.06 -20.84
CA TYR A 336 30.32 20.23 -20.10
C TYR A 336 31.52 20.86 -20.80
N GLU A 337 32.40 20.05 -21.41
CA GLU A 337 33.55 20.51 -22.15
C GLU A 337 33.13 21.26 -23.43
N SER A 338 32.17 20.72 -24.18
CA SER A 338 31.60 21.42 -25.35
C SER A 338 30.96 22.74 -24.96
N ALA A 339 30.18 22.76 -23.86
CA ALA A 339 29.58 24.00 -23.36
C ALA A 339 30.61 25.01 -22.86
N GLU A 340 31.80 24.58 -22.38
CA GLU A 340 32.91 25.49 -22.02
C GLU A 340 33.55 26.14 -23.27
N ILE A 341 33.73 25.34 -24.34
CA ILE A 341 34.21 25.86 -25.64
C ILE A 341 33.23 26.93 -26.18
N ASP A 342 31.93 26.67 -26.04
CA ASP A 342 30.87 27.65 -26.44
C ASP A 342 30.75 28.87 -25.49
N GLY A 343 31.62 29.00 -24.48
CA GLY A 343 31.62 30.12 -23.52
C GLY A 343 30.48 30.09 -22.50
N ALA A 344 29.85 28.93 -22.26
CA ALA A 344 28.77 28.80 -21.27
C ALA A 344 29.29 28.89 -19.83
N GLY A 345 28.79 29.88 -19.08
CA GLY A 345 29.06 30.06 -17.65
C GLY A 345 28.41 28.94 -16.80
N PRO A 346 28.79 28.84 -15.50
CA PRO A 346 28.31 27.77 -14.58
C PRO A 346 26.78 27.65 -14.47
N VAL A 347 26.10 28.80 -14.40
CA VAL A 347 24.63 28.85 -14.29
C VAL A 347 23.99 28.32 -15.58
N ARG A 348 24.51 28.68 -16.76
CA ARG A 348 23.98 28.20 -18.03
C ARG A 348 24.20 26.71 -18.21
N LYS A 349 25.36 26.19 -17.82
CA LYS A 349 25.63 24.73 -17.79
C LYS A 349 24.67 24.01 -16.85
N PHE A 350 24.41 24.56 -15.67
CA PHE A 350 23.45 23.98 -14.73
C PHE A 350 22.03 23.92 -15.33
N VAL A 351 21.53 25.06 -15.83
CA VAL A 351 20.14 25.17 -16.33
C VAL A 351 19.93 24.37 -17.63
N SER A 352 20.93 24.36 -18.53
CA SER A 352 20.77 23.75 -19.88
C SER A 352 21.22 22.29 -19.97
N ILE A 353 22.07 21.80 -19.06
CA ILE A 353 22.61 20.44 -19.09
C ILE A 353 22.18 19.68 -17.83
N THR A 354 22.61 20.18 -16.64
CA THR A 354 22.44 19.45 -15.39
C THR A 354 20.98 19.29 -15.00
N LEU A 355 20.24 20.38 -14.92
CA LEU A 355 18.87 20.41 -14.42
C LEU A 355 17.90 19.57 -15.28
N PRO A 356 17.88 19.69 -16.63
CA PRO A 356 17.02 18.86 -17.48
C PRO A 356 17.31 17.36 -17.35
N TYR A 357 18.60 17.00 -17.33
CA TYR A 357 19.01 15.61 -17.14
C TYR A 357 18.58 15.06 -15.79
N MET A 358 18.81 15.84 -14.70
CA MET A 358 18.42 15.46 -13.36
C MET A 358 16.90 15.25 -13.25
N ILE A 359 16.11 16.22 -13.73
CA ILE A 359 14.64 16.11 -13.69
C ILE A 359 14.18 14.87 -14.45
N PHE A 360 14.73 14.62 -15.64
CA PHE A 360 14.34 13.45 -16.45
C PHE A 360 14.63 12.13 -15.74
N VAL A 361 15.84 11.96 -15.24
CA VAL A 361 16.27 10.70 -14.60
C VAL A 361 15.59 10.47 -13.25
N THR A 362 15.35 11.55 -12.49
CA THR A 362 14.82 11.42 -11.12
C THR A 362 13.29 11.56 -11.03
N ALA A 363 12.60 11.85 -12.13
CA ALA A 363 11.14 12.02 -12.12
C ALA A 363 10.37 10.85 -11.49
N PRO A 364 10.65 9.57 -11.83
CA PRO A 364 9.95 8.45 -11.19
C PRO A 364 10.20 8.36 -9.67
N ALA A 365 11.44 8.60 -9.24
CA ALA A 365 11.80 8.62 -7.82
C ALA A 365 11.13 9.78 -7.08
N THR A 366 11.00 10.93 -7.70
CA THR A 366 10.33 12.11 -7.13
C THR A 366 8.84 11.85 -6.91
N ILE A 367 8.17 11.19 -7.86
CA ILE A 367 6.77 10.77 -7.71
C ILE A 367 6.62 9.81 -6.51
N THR A 368 7.49 8.82 -6.41
CA THR A 368 7.49 7.87 -5.30
C THR A 368 7.71 8.57 -3.95
N THR A 369 8.63 9.55 -3.90
CA THR A 369 8.88 10.36 -2.70
C THR A 369 7.68 11.22 -2.34
N PHE A 370 7.00 11.84 -3.31
CA PHE A 370 5.80 12.63 -3.08
C PHE A 370 4.67 11.77 -2.47
N VAL A 371 4.42 10.60 -3.04
CA VAL A 371 3.45 9.62 -2.50
C VAL A 371 3.85 9.16 -1.10
N GLY A 372 5.14 8.90 -0.87
CA GLY A 372 5.68 8.56 0.44
C GLY A 372 5.45 9.67 1.47
N ASN A 373 5.55 10.93 1.06
CA ASN A 373 5.29 12.07 1.94
C ASN A 373 3.80 12.25 2.26
N ILE A 374 2.87 11.93 1.38
CA ILE A 374 1.43 11.88 1.72
C ILE A 374 1.18 10.89 2.87
N ASN A 375 1.91 9.79 2.89
CA ASN A 375 1.83 8.73 3.89
C ASN A 375 2.94 8.81 4.96
N ASN A 376 3.54 9.97 5.18
CA ASN A 376 4.65 10.12 6.13
C ASN A 376 4.16 10.13 7.57
N PHE A 377 4.04 8.94 8.14
CA PHE A 377 3.64 8.75 9.52
C PHE A 377 4.72 9.21 10.50
N ASN A 378 5.97 8.81 10.28
CA ASN A 378 7.04 8.90 11.28
C ASN A 378 7.37 10.33 11.68
N VAL A 379 7.57 11.24 10.71
CA VAL A 379 7.97 12.63 11.02
C VAL A 379 6.90 13.32 11.85
N ILE A 380 5.64 13.18 11.48
CA ILE A 380 4.54 13.84 12.18
C ILE A 380 4.30 13.20 13.54
N TYR A 381 4.15 11.88 13.59
CA TYR A 381 3.77 11.20 14.83
C TYR A 381 4.87 11.26 15.91
N LEU A 382 6.12 11.03 15.52
CA LEU A 382 7.23 11.02 16.48
C LEU A 382 7.67 12.42 16.93
N LEU A 383 7.40 13.45 16.12
CA LEU A 383 7.80 14.83 16.47
C LEU A 383 6.71 15.56 17.26
N THR A 384 5.45 15.50 16.82
CA THR A 384 4.35 16.29 17.36
C THR A 384 3.18 15.46 17.86
N ALA A 385 3.18 14.14 17.63
CA ALA A 385 2.01 13.28 17.79
C ALA A 385 0.76 13.85 17.10
N GLY A 386 0.96 14.60 16.00
CA GLY A 386 -0.09 15.32 15.25
C GLY A 386 -0.57 16.63 15.90
N GLY A 387 -0.03 17.00 17.07
CA GLY A 387 -0.42 18.23 17.80
C GLY A 387 -0.02 19.53 17.10
N PRO A 388 -0.45 20.66 17.64
CA PRO A 388 -1.34 20.81 18.79
C PRO A 388 -2.78 20.36 18.48
N PHE A 389 -3.46 19.82 19.51
CA PHE A 389 -4.87 19.44 19.40
C PHE A 389 -5.76 20.67 19.17
N ALA A 390 -6.84 20.47 18.45
CA ALA A 390 -7.77 21.52 18.09
C ALA A 390 -9.20 21.10 18.39
N LEU A 391 -9.92 21.94 19.11
CA LEU A 391 -11.33 21.67 19.52
C LEU A 391 -12.28 21.65 18.31
N ASP A 392 -11.90 22.29 17.21
CA ASP A 392 -12.64 22.31 15.96
C ASP A 392 -12.37 21.10 15.06
N TYR A 393 -11.49 20.16 15.49
CA TYR A 393 -11.16 18.94 14.76
C TYR A 393 -11.69 17.71 15.50
N TYR A 394 -12.23 16.76 14.74
CA TYR A 394 -12.64 15.47 15.27
C TYR A 394 -11.42 14.58 15.50
N GLN A 395 -11.03 14.44 16.78
CA GLN A 395 -9.95 13.54 17.21
C GLN A 395 -8.61 13.74 16.45
N ALA A 396 -8.29 14.95 16.10
CA ALA A 396 -7.08 15.28 15.35
C ALA A 396 -6.42 16.57 15.85
N GLY A 397 -5.16 16.77 15.48
CA GLY A 397 -4.42 18.00 15.72
C GLY A 397 -4.06 18.72 14.42
N LYS A 398 -3.46 19.89 14.58
CA LYS A 398 -3.18 20.82 13.45
C LYS A 398 -2.01 20.40 12.56
N THR A 399 -1.14 19.48 13.01
CA THR A 399 -0.08 18.89 12.17
C THR A 399 -0.40 17.49 11.67
N ASP A 400 -1.54 16.90 12.06
CA ASP A 400 -1.93 15.58 11.56
C ASP A 400 -2.03 15.56 10.04
N LEU A 401 -1.53 14.48 9.46
CA LEU A 401 -1.82 14.08 8.08
C LEU A 401 -2.96 13.08 8.09
N LEU A 402 -3.53 12.79 6.93
CA LEU A 402 -4.59 11.78 6.84
C LEU A 402 -4.16 10.42 7.43
N VAL A 403 -2.90 10.01 7.22
CA VAL A 403 -2.36 8.74 7.74
C VAL A 403 -2.22 8.75 9.26
N THR A 404 -1.80 9.85 9.88
CA THR A 404 -1.66 9.94 11.35
C THR A 404 -3.01 10.07 12.03
N TRP A 405 -3.96 10.77 11.41
CA TRP A 405 -5.34 10.80 11.88
C TRP A 405 -6.03 9.44 11.79
N LEU A 406 -5.87 8.71 10.66
CA LEU A 406 -6.33 7.33 10.52
C LEU A 406 -5.79 6.43 11.63
N TYR A 407 -4.50 6.56 11.95
CA TYR A 407 -3.88 5.81 13.05
C TYR A 407 -4.56 6.11 14.40
N LYS A 408 -4.76 7.37 14.74
CA LYS A 408 -5.44 7.78 15.97
C LYS A 408 -6.89 7.24 16.05
N LEU A 409 -7.63 7.34 14.95
CA LEU A 409 -8.98 6.78 14.86
C LEU A 409 -8.98 5.26 15.10
N THR A 410 -7.97 4.55 14.59
CA THR A 410 -7.88 3.09 14.71
C THR A 410 -7.42 2.67 16.10
N VAL A 411 -6.31 3.25 16.60
CA VAL A 411 -5.63 2.78 17.82
C VAL A 411 -6.17 3.42 19.08
N ASP A 412 -6.41 4.74 19.05
CA ASP A 412 -6.82 5.48 20.24
C ASP A 412 -8.34 5.53 20.41
N GLN A 413 -9.07 5.69 19.29
CA GLN A 413 -10.52 5.89 19.31
C GLN A 413 -11.33 4.64 18.98
N HIS A 414 -10.68 3.61 18.41
CA HIS A 414 -11.34 2.37 17.94
C HIS A 414 -12.50 2.62 16.96
N ASP A 415 -12.46 3.72 16.19
CA ASP A 415 -13.39 4.03 15.11
C ASP A 415 -12.87 3.46 13.78
N TYR A 416 -12.96 2.13 13.66
CA TYR A 416 -12.39 1.41 12.53
C TYR A 416 -13.12 1.69 11.21
N ALA A 417 -14.42 1.94 11.27
CA ALA A 417 -15.23 2.21 10.09
C ALA A 417 -14.85 3.55 9.45
N LEU A 418 -14.72 4.60 10.25
CA LEU A 418 -14.29 5.92 9.79
C LEU A 418 -12.84 5.87 9.30
N ALA A 419 -11.94 5.23 10.06
CA ALA A 419 -10.54 5.06 9.67
C ALA A 419 -10.41 4.34 8.32
N SER A 420 -11.17 3.25 8.12
CA SER A 420 -11.19 2.51 6.86
C SER A 420 -11.70 3.36 5.69
N THR A 421 -12.72 4.18 5.93
CA THR A 421 -13.27 5.10 4.94
C THR A 421 -12.22 6.13 4.51
N ILE A 422 -11.50 6.74 5.46
CA ILE A 422 -10.39 7.66 5.18
C ILE A 422 -9.28 6.94 4.41
N GLY A 423 -8.95 5.70 4.77
CA GLY A 423 -7.96 4.88 4.07
C GLY A 423 -8.31 4.66 2.59
N ILE A 424 -9.59 4.44 2.26
CA ILE A 424 -10.07 4.35 0.87
C ILE A 424 -9.84 5.67 0.14
N PHE A 425 -10.14 6.81 0.77
CA PHE A 425 -9.92 8.13 0.14
C PHE A 425 -8.44 8.42 -0.07
N ILE A 426 -7.57 8.10 0.90
CA ILE A 426 -6.11 8.21 0.74
C ILE A 426 -5.67 7.39 -0.48
N PHE A 427 -6.12 6.14 -0.57
CA PHE A 427 -5.79 5.27 -1.69
C PHE A 427 -6.25 5.85 -3.04
N MET A 428 -7.48 6.34 -3.13
CA MET A 428 -8.01 6.95 -4.36
C MET A 428 -7.22 8.21 -4.76
N ILE A 429 -6.94 9.09 -3.82
CA ILE A 429 -6.17 10.33 -4.07
C ILE A 429 -4.76 9.97 -4.55
N VAL A 430 -4.05 9.12 -3.81
CA VAL A 430 -2.67 8.72 -4.12
C VAL A 430 -2.60 8.02 -5.47
N SER A 431 -3.51 7.08 -5.75
CA SER A 431 -3.55 6.34 -7.01
C SER A 431 -3.83 7.27 -8.19
N THR A 432 -4.80 8.17 -8.06
CA THR A 432 -5.15 9.13 -9.13
C THR A 432 -3.99 10.08 -9.41
N LEU A 433 -3.38 10.65 -8.38
CA LEU A 433 -2.23 11.54 -8.53
C LEU A 433 -1.03 10.80 -9.15
N SER A 434 -0.71 9.62 -8.64
CA SER A 434 0.41 8.81 -9.14
C SER A 434 0.24 8.44 -10.61
N LEU A 435 -0.93 7.94 -11.00
CA LEU A 435 -1.22 7.57 -12.38
C LEU A 435 -1.22 8.78 -13.32
N THR A 436 -1.79 9.91 -12.87
CA THR A 436 -1.82 11.13 -13.66
C THR A 436 -0.41 11.65 -13.91
N VAL A 437 0.40 11.77 -12.87
CA VAL A 437 1.78 12.27 -13.01
C VAL A 437 2.63 11.28 -13.79
N TYR A 438 2.53 9.98 -13.53
CA TYR A 438 3.27 8.93 -14.25
C TYR A 438 3.00 8.98 -15.75
N ASN A 439 1.74 9.05 -16.17
CA ASN A 439 1.34 9.11 -17.57
C ASN A 439 1.82 10.40 -18.29
N HIS A 440 2.09 11.48 -17.56
CA HIS A 440 2.61 12.72 -18.12
C HIS A 440 4.15 12.80 -18.12
N THR A 441 4.83 11.88 -17.44
CA THR A 441 6.30 11.83 -17.46
C THR A 441 6.80 11.30 -18.81
N GLY A 442 7.83 11.97 -19.36
CA GLY A 442 8.46 11.55 -20.62
C GLY A 442 9.12 10.15 -20.58
N ALA A 443 9.29 9.57 -19.39
CA ALA A 443 9.80 8.23 -19.21
C ALA A 443 8.90 7.16 -19.87
N VAL A 444 7.55 7.32 -19.75
CA VAL A 444 6.59 6.40 -20.37
C VAL A 444 6.53 6.56 -21.88
N LYS A 445 6.66 7.80 -22.39
CA LYS A 445 6.57 8.08 -23.83
C LYS A 445 7.83 7.66 -24.62
N LYS A 446 8.96 7.46 -23.95
CA LYS A 446 10.23 7.08 -24.60
C LYS A 446 10.56 5.59 -24.50
N GLU A 447 9.88 4.80 -23.68
CA GLU A 447 10.02 3.34 -23.70
C GLU A 447 9.64 2.74 -25.06
N ASP A 448 8.65 3.33 -25.77
CA ASP A 448 8.27 2.90 -27.13
C ASP A 448 9.27 3.30 -28.23
N THR A 449 10.30 4.11 -27.93
CA THR A 449 11.30 4.55 -28.92
C THR A 449 12.60 3.75 -28.88
N PHE A 450 12.74 2.77 -28.00
CA PHE A 450 13.87 1.84 -27.90
C PHE A 450 13.54 0.41 -28.37
N GLN A 451 12.41 0.24 -29.11
CA GLN A 451 12.13 -1.00 -29.85
C GLN A 451 12.48 -0.86 -31.31
#